data_d98dceeaff014f7a111e6a4fe953afc2
#
_entry.id   d98dceeaff014f7a111e6a4fe953afc2
#
_cell.length_a   1.000
_cell.length_b   1.000
_cell.length_c   1.000
_cell.angle_alpha   90.00
_cell.angle_beta   90.00
_cell.angle_gamma   90.00
#
_symmetry.space_group_name_H-M   'P 1'
#
loop_
_entity.id
_entity.type
_entity.pdbx_description
1 polymer ?
#
loop_
_entity_poly.entity_id
_entity_poly.type
_entity_poly.pdbx_seq_one_letter_code
_entity_poly.pdbx_strand_id
1 'polypeptide(L)'
;GLHSIDTGFIVFNERNYPGFTRLLEELEVPSQPSKMSFGISDGKDFEYSTEGPNGLFARRANLVDPRFLSMLRQIFRFHRELGEMVDAGVEGPSLAQFLEDGNYSEYFIERLIVPQVTAVWSAGPEQMWDFPIGFLARFFDNHGMLSLRNRPHWRTVTGGSWQYVDALLQPFAGRVRTNSPVEKVERFEGHVQVTAHGGDPEVFDEVIIATHSDQALSMLADPTEAEREVLGAIAYQPNEAVLHTDESLMPKRRGAWASWNVHLLDEPTGLTSLTYDMNRLQSLTCERQFCVTLNMTDRIDPDKVIEKIDYAHPVFTPETLIAQDRWQEISGVGRTHYCGAYWRNGFHEDGAFSGMRVASQISGELMLPAVE
;
A
#
# COMPACT_ATOMS: atom_id res chain seq x y z
N GLY A 1 2.10 20.96 20.29
CA GLY A 1 1.09 21.27 19.28
C GLY A 1 0.28 20.03 18.94
N LEU A 2 -0.86 20.20 18.29
CA LEU A 2 -1.64 19.11 17.72
C LEU A 2 -1.06 18.77 16.34
N HIS A 3 -0.87 17.49 16.05
CA HIS A 3 -0.38 17.00 14.76
C HIS A 3 -1.33 15.92 14.24
N SER A 4 -1.69 16.01 12.96
CA SER A 4 -2.43 14.96 12.27
C SER A 4 -1.41 14.00 11.64
N ILE A 5 -1.39 12.76 12.08
CA ILE A 5 -0.47 11.75 11.59
C ILE A 5 -1.27 10.67 10.84
N ASP A 6 -0.96 10.49 9.57
CA ASP A 6 -1.55 9.44 8.75
C ASP A 6 -0.86 8.11 9.05
N THR A 7 -1.63 7.10 9.41
CA THR A 7 -1.11 5.78 9.80
C THR A 7 -1.28 4.71 8.72
N GLY A 8 -2.06 5.01 7.68
CA GLY A 8 -2.31 4.12 6.55
C GLY A 8 -1.81 4.72 5.24
N PHE A 9 -2.65 5.51 4.56
CA PHE A 9 -2.25 6.23 3.37
C PHE A 9 -1.46 7.50 3.73
N ILE A 10 -0.28 7.69 3.12
CA ILE A 10 0.64 8.77 3.51
C ILE A 10 1.07 9.63 2.32
N VAL A 11 1.48 9.02 1.22
CA VAL A 11 2.10 9.70 0.08
C VAL A 11 1.48 9.31 -1.26
N PHE A 12 1.54 10.23 -2.21
CA PHE A 12 1.12 10.04 -3.59
C PHE A 12 2.02 10.83 -4.54
N ASN A 13 1.86 10.66 -5.83
CA ASN A 13 2.50 11.48 -6.85
C ASN A 13 1.56 11.64 -8.07
N GLU A 14 1.73 12.73 -8.81
CA GLU A 14 0.83 13.08 -9.91
C GLU A 14 0.87 12.07 -11.07
N ARG A 15 2.01 11.39 -11.29
CA ARG A 15 2.18 10.41 -12.38
C ARG A 15 1.34 9.15 -12.16
N ASN A 16 1.39 8.59 -10.94
CA ASN A 16 0.79 7.30 -10.62
C ASN A 16 -0.61 7.43 -9.99
N TYR A 17 -1.00 8.64 -9.60
CA TYR A 17 -2.25 8.93 -8.89
C TYR A 17 -3.08 10.01 -9.60
N PRO A 18 -3.35 9.89 -10.93
CA PRO A 18 -4.05 10.93 -11.68
C PRO A 18 -5.48 11.14 -11.19
N GLY A 19 -6.21 10.07 -10.86
CA GLY A 19 -7.57 10.14 -10.35
C GLY A 19 -7.64 10.76 -8.96
N PHE A 20 -6.74 10.37 -8.07
CA PHE A 20 -6.66 10.94 -6.74
C PHE A 20 -6.19 12.41 -6.76
N THR A 21 -5.24 12.74 -7.61
CA THR A 21 -4.77 14.13 -7.81
C THR A 21 -5.93 15.02 -8.27
N ARG A 22 -6.68 14.59 -9.27
CA ARG A 22 -7.87 15.28 -9.76
C ARG A 22 -8.92 15.46 -8.65
N LEU A 23 -9.15 14.43 -7.84
CA LEU A 23 -10.06 14.50 -6.70
C LEU A 23 -9.64 15.60 -5.70
N LEU A 24 -8.35 15.67 -5.35
CA LEU A 24 -7.83 16.73 -4.46
C LEU A 24 -8.01 18.12 -5.06
N GLU A 25 -7.81 18.28 -6.38
CA GLU A 25 -8.03 19.54 -7.10
C GLU A 25 -9.51 19.96 -7.07
N GLU A 26 -10.42 19.04 -7.36
CA GLU A 26 -11.87 19.28 -7.32
C GLU A 26 -12.38 19.65 -5.91
N LEU A 27 -11.75 19.11 -4.87
CA LEU A 27 -12.06 19.39 -3.47
C LEU A 27 -11.32 20.62 -2.92
N GLU A 28 -10.43 21.24 -3.72
CA GLU A 28 -9.56 22.35 -3.29
C GLU A 28 -8.69 21.99 -2.07
N VAL A 29 -8.31 20.69 -1.92
CA VAL A 29 -7.47 20.20 -0.82
C VAL A 29 -6.00 20.30 -1.18
N PRO A 30 -5.20 21.13 -0.46
CA PRO A 30 -3.80 21.34 -0.80
C PRO A 30 -2.94 20.13 -0.44
N SER A 31 -1.87 19.94 -1.21
CA SER A 31 -0.81 18.98 -0.93
C SER A 31 0.56 19.65 -0.87
N GLN A 32 1.50 19.00 -0.22
CA GLN A 32 2.87 19.51 -0.04
C GLN A 32 3.91 18.46 -0.44
N PRO A 33 5.15 18.86 -0.79
CA PRO A 33 6.22 17.92 -1.09
C PRO A 33 6.48 16.94 0.06
N SER A 34 6.71 15.69 -0.27
CA SER A 34 7.13 14.62 0.63
C SER A 34 8.51 14.10 0.25
N LYS A 35 9.22 13.53 1.22
CA LYS A 35 10.46 12.82 0.98
C LYS A 35 10.16 11.33 0.98
N MET A 36 10.50 10.65 -0.12
CA MET A 36 10.37 9.20 -0.22
C MET A 36 11.75 8.59 -0.35
N SER A 37 12.14 7.81 0.64
CA SER A 37 13.41 7.10 0.71
C SER A 37 13.23 5.77 1.41
N PHE A 38 14.14 4.85 1.13
CA PHE A 38 14.12 3.50 1.64
C PHE A 38 15.43 3.19 2.35
N GLY A 39 15.34 2.59 3.51
CA GLY A 39 16.49 2.17 4.32
C GLY A 39 16.29 0.77 4.87
N ILE A 40 17.38 0.08 5.11
CA ILE A 40 17.39 -1.26 5.68
C ILE A 40 18.40 -1.29 6.82
N SER A 41 18.01 -1.92 7.93
CA SER A 41 18.88 -2.11 9.09
C SER A 41 18.60 -3.46 9.76
N ASP A 42 19.66 -4.15 10.23
CA ASP A 42 19.54 -5.32 11.11
C ASP A 42 19.58 -4.92 12.61
N GLY A 43 19.60 -3.63 12.89
CA GLY A 43 19.74 -3.10 14.25
C GLY A 43 21.11 -3.35 14.89
N LYS A 44 22.05 -3.96 14.18
CA LYS A 44 23.40 -4.32 14.64
C LYS A 44 24.48 -3.58 13.86
N ASP A 45 24.94 -4.22 12.79
CA ASP A 45 26.08 -3.76 12.00
C ASP A 45 25.74 -3.47 10.53
N PHE A 46 24.58 -3.87 10.05
CA PHE A 46 24.17 -3.60 8.69
C PHE A 46 23.08 -2.53 8.66
N GLU A 47 23.40 -1.42 8.03
CA GLU A 47 22.44 -0.35 7.78
C GLU A 47 22.87 0.52 6.60
N TYR A 48 21.89 0.94 5.82
CA TYR A 48 22.06 1.93 4.75
C TYR A 48 20.70 2.53 4.37
N SER A 49 20.73 3.63 3.63
CA SER A 49 19.52 4.19 3.00
C SER A 49 19.78 4.67 1.58
N THR A 50 18.72 4.86 0.82
CA THR A 50 18.78 5.36 -0.56
C THR A 50 18.90 6.88 -0.65
N GLU A 51 19.08 7.59 0.46
CA GLU A 51 19.27 9.04 0.51
C GLU A 51 20.70 9.45 0.11
N GLY A 52 21.08 9.16 -1.13
CA GLY A 52 22.34 9.54 -1.71
C GLY A 52 23.57 8.82 -1.11
N PRO A 53 24.79 9.25 -1.44
CA PRO A 53 26.01 8.58 -0.99
C PRO A 53 26.17 8.53 0.53
N ASN A 54 25.73 9.56 1.24
CA ASN A 54 25.81 9.58 2.71
C ASN A 54 24.89 8.56 3.37
N GLY A 55 23.73 8.28 2.79
CA GLY A 55 22.82 7.23 3.22
C GLY A 55 23.37 5.83 2.91
N LEU A 56 23.82 5.60 1.68
CA LEU A 56 24.41 4.32 1.26
C LEU A 56 25.62 3.92 2.10
N PHE A 57 26.44 4.89 2.45
CA PHE A 57 27.66 4.70 3.24
C PHE A 57 27.56 5.29 4.65
N ALA A 58 26.36 5.34 5.23
CA ALA A 58 26.15 5.75 6.61
C ALA A 58 27.02 4.91 7.57
N ARG A 59 27.10 3.62 7.34
CA ARG A 59 28.12 2.74 7.90
C ARG A 59 29.37 2.81 7.01
N ARG A 60 30.40 3.52 7.48
CA ARG A 60 31.62 3.76 6.66
C ARG A 60 32.34 2.48 6.21
N ALA A 61 32.23 1.39 6.96
CA ALA A 61 32.78 0.09 6.55
C ALA A 61 32.16 -0.45 5.23
N ASN A 62 30.96 -0.01 4.86
CA ASN A 62 30.32 -0.38 3.58
C ASN A 62 31.15 0.10 2.36
N LEU A 63 32.02 1.13 2.51
CA LEU A 63 32.91 1.60 1.44
C LEU A 63 33.95 0.55 1.01
N VAL A 64 34.32 -0.34 1.91
CA VAL A 64 35.33 -1.39 1.67
C VAL A 64 34.80 -2.81 1.84
N ASP A 65 33.52 -2.99 2.11
CA ASP A 65 32.90 -4.32 2.18
C ASP A 65 32.63 -4.84 0.74
N PRO A 66 33.32 -5.89 0.29
CA PRO A 66 33.17 -6.39 -1.07
C PRO A 66 31.76 -6.95 -1.34
N ARG A 67 31.06 -7.47 -0.31
CA ARG A 67 29.69 -7.98 -0.45
C ARG A 67 28.71 -6.85 -0.67
N PHE A 68 28.85 -5.75 0.08
CA PHE A 68 28.02 -4.56 -0.08
C PHE A 68 28.26 -3.90 -1.45
N LEU A 69 29.52 -3.77 -1.89
CA LEU A 69 29.85 -3.23 -3.22
C LEU A 69 29.36 -4.13 -4.35
N SER A 70 29.38 -5.46 -4.16
CA SER A 70 28.78 -6.40 -5.11
C SER A 70 27.27 -6.24 -5.17
N MET A 71 26.60 -6.09 -4.01
CA MET A 71 25.16 -5.82 -3.93
C MET A 71 24.78 -4.56 -4.72
N LEU A 72 25.54 -3.45 -4.57
CA LEU A 72 25.28 -2.24 -5.35
C LEU A 72 25.38 -2.46 -6.86
N ARG A 73 26.35 -3.27 -7.34
CA ARG A 73 26.43 -3.61 -8.77
C ARG A 73 25.23 -4.46 -9.23
N GLN A 74 24.78 -5.38 -8.37
CA GLN A 74 23.61 -6.21 -8.65
C GLN A 74 22.32 -5.39 -8.69
N ILE A 75 22.19 -4.33 -7.88
CA ILE A 75 21.06 -3.38 -7.97
C ILE A 75 20.98 -2.78 -9.37
N PHE A 76 22.10 -2.23 -9.88
CA PHE A 76 22.10 -1.63 -11.22
C PHE A 76 21.78 -2.64 -12.33
N ARG A 77 22.29 -3.86 -12.21
CA ARG A 77 21.99 -4.94 -13.15
C ARG A 77 20.51 -5.30 -13.10
N PHE A 78 19.98 -5.53 -11.92
CA PHE A 78 18.57 -5.89 -11.70
C PHE A 78 17.63 -4.81 -12.26
N HIS A 79 17.85 -3.54 -11.94
CA HIS A 79 17.02 -2.44 -12.44
C HIS A 79 17.08 -2.35 -13.98
N ARG A 80 18.24 -2.56 -14.59
CA ARG A 80 18.36 -2.58 -16.05
C ARG A 80 17.57 -3.73 -16.66
N GLU A 81 17.74 -4.95 -16.13
CA GLU A 81 17.05 -6.14 -16.63
C GLU A 81 15.53 -6.02 -16.50
N LEU A 82 15.04 -5.46 -15.38
CA LEU A 82 13.61 -5.17 -15.21
C LEU A 82 13.12 -4.11 -16.21
N GLY A 83 13.90 -3.05 -16.45
CA GLY A 83 13.56 -2.03 -17.45
C GLY A 83 13.44 -2.61 -18.86
N GLU A 84 14.39 -3.47 -19.26
CA GLU A 84 14.35 -4.19 -20.55
C GLU A 84 13.08 -5.07 -20.68
N MET A 85 12.62 -5.69 -19.58
CA MET A 85 11.39 -6.48 -19.56
C MET A 85 10.14 -5.62 -19.71
N VAL A 86 10.10 -4.45 -19.05
CA VAL A 86 8.99 -3.49 -19.19
C VAL A 86 8.90 -3.01 -20.64
N ASP A 87 10.03 -2.60 -21.22
CA ASP A 87 10.10 -2.14 -22.62
C ASP A 87 9.64 -3.23 -23.61
N ALA A 88 9.95 -4.49 -23.32
CA ALA A 88 9.55 -5.63 -24.14
C ALA A 88 8.11 -6.11 -23.91
N GLY A 89 7.44 -5.63 -22.86
CA GLY A 89 6.09 -6.07 -22.47
C GLY A 89 6.00 -7.55 -22.09
N VAL A 90 7.06 -8.11 -21.46
CA VAL A 90 7.15 -9.54 -21.15
C VAL A 90 6.82 -9.79 -19.70
N GLU A 91 5.99 -10.80 -19.43
CA GLU A 91 5.68 -11.24 -18.05
C GLU A 91 6.85 -11.96 -17.38
N GLY A 92 7.58 -12.76 -18.13
CA GLY A 92 8.76 -13.50 -17.66
C GLY A 92 8.45 -14.64 -16.69
N PRO A 93 9.51 -15.24 -16.08
CA PRO A 93 9.39 -16.29 -15.09
C PRO A 93 8.93 -15.73 -13.72
N SER A 94 8.84 -16.59 -12.71
CA SER A 94 8.68 -16.15 -11.33
C SER A 94 9.91 -15.40 -10.82
N LEU A 95 9.74 -14.59 -9.78
CA LEU A 95 10.86 -13.87 -9.14
C LEU A 95 11.97 -14.83 -8.71
N ALA A 96 11.60 -15.98 -8.10
CA ALA A 96 12.57 -16.99 -7.69
C ALA A 96 13.41 -17.47 -8.87
N GLN A 97 12.77 -17.88 -9.97
CA GLN A 97 13.46 -18.38 -11.15
C GLN A 97 14.33 -17.31 -11.82
N PHE A 98 13.84 -16.06 -11.88
CA PHE A 98 14.62 -14.95 -12.43
C PHE A 98 15.91 -14.69 -11.66
N LEU A 99 15.83 -14.71 -10.32
CA LEU A 99 16.99 -14.48 -9.46
C LEU A 99 18.00 -15.66 -9.53
N GLU A 100 17.51 -16.91 -9.63
CA GLU A 100 18.34 -18.11 -9.80
C GLU A 100 19.06 -18.10 -11.16
N ASP A 101 18.33 -17.94 -12.26
CA ASP A 101 18.89 -17.91 -13.62
C ASP A 101 19.90 -16.76 -13.80
N GLY A 102 19.62 -15.61 -13.14
CA GLY A 102 20.51 -14.46 -13.11
C GLY A 102 21.74 -14.65 -12.20
N ASN A 103 21.86 -15.73 -11.46
CA ASN A 103 22.92 -15.96 -10.46
C ASN A 103 23.08 -14.76 -9.50
N TYR A 104 21.98 -14.23 -8.99
CA TYR A 104 22.02 -13.20 -7.98
C TYR A 104 22.48 -13.75 -6.64
N SER A 105 23.31 -13.00 -5.91
CA SER A 105 23.84 -13.47 -4.64
C SER A 105 22.75 -13.49 -3.54
N GLU A 106 22.83 -14.48 -2.66
CA GLU A 106 22.00 -14.57 -1.45
C GLU A 106 22.03 -13.26 -0.64
N TYR A 107 23.22 -12.64 -0.52
CA TYR A 107 23.39 -11.35 0.15
C TYR A 107 22.55 -10.23 -0.48
N PHE A 108 22.45 -10.18 -1.83
CA PHE A 108 21.61 -9.23 -2.54
C PHE A 108 20.12 -9.52 -2.32
N ILE A 109 19.75 -10.80 -2.38
CA ILE A 109 18.37 -11.26 -2.20
C ILE A 109 17.88 -10.92 -0.79
N GLU A 110 18.61 -11.34 0.24
CA GLU A 110 18.21 -11.16 1.64
C GLU A 110 18.31 -9.70 2.11
N ARG A 111 19.27 -8.94 1.60
CA ARG A 111 19.55 -7.57 2.08
C ARG A 111 18.90 -6.47 1.26
N LEU A 112 18.25 -6.82 0.14
CA LEU A 112 17.52 -5.85 -0.68
C LEU A 112 16.18 -6.38 -1.17
N ILE A 113 16.18 -7.50 -1.93
CA ILE A 113 14.97 -7.92 -2.67
C ILE A 113 13.86 -8.30 -1.69
N VAL A 114 14.13 -9.20 -0.76
CA VAL A 114 13.13 -9.61 0.24
C VAL A 114 12.60 -8.42 1.01
N PRO A 115 13.45 -7.55 1.65
CA PRO A 115 12.98 -6.38 2.37
C PRO A 115 12.18 -5.41 1.52
N GLN A 116 12.58 -5.19 0.27
CA GLN A 116 11.93 -4.22 -0.61
C GLN A 116 10.57 -4.70 -1.08
N VAL A 117 10.46 -5.96 -1.51
CA VAL A 117 9.21 -6.52 -2.01
C VAL A 117 8.20 -6.68 -0.87
N THR A 118 8.63 -7.23 0.26
CA THR A 118 7.74 -7.40 1.42
C THR A 118 7.25 -6.06 1.98
N ALA A 119 8.09 -5.01 1.98
CA ALA A 119 7.70 -3.68 2.46
C ALA A 119 6.64 -3.03 1.58
N VAL A 120 6.66 -3.27 0.26
CA VAL A 120 5.71 -2.67 -0.68
C VAL A 120 4.30 -3.20 -0.48
N TRP A 121 4.15 -4.50 -0.29
CA TRP A 121 2.82 -5.15 -0.17
C TRP A 121 2.45 -5.55 1.25
N SER A 122 3.33 -5.29 2.24
CA SER A 122 3.15 -5.74 3.63
C SER A 122 2.80 -7.23 3.74
N ALA A 123 3.32 -8.03 2.79
CA ALA A 123 3.11 -9.47 2.67
C ALA A 123 4.33 -10.26 3.14
N GLY A 124 4.10 -11.51 3.57
CA GLY A 124 5.18 -12.41 3.95
C GLY A 124 6.10 -12.79 2.78
N PRO A 125 7.38 -13.10 3.02
CA PRO A 125 8.34 -13.42 1.97
C PRO A 125 7.97 -14.69 1.18
N GLU A 126 7.21 -15.62 1.74
CA GLU A 126 6.85 -16.89 1.06
C GLU A 126 6.00 -16.65 -0.19
N GLN A 127 5.15 -15.63 -0.19
CA GLN A 127 4.22 -15.34 -1.27
C GLN A 127 4.87 -14.61 -2.46
N MET A 128 6.00 -13.92 -2.22
CA MET A 128 6.64 -13.10 -3.26
C MET A 128 7.37 -13.92 -4.33
N TRP A 129 7.79 -15.13 -4.00
CA TRP A 129 8.65 -15.95 -4.88
C TRP A 129 7.96 -16.36 -6.17
N ASP A 130 6.66 -16.59 -6.11
CA ASP A 130 5.84 -17.01 -7.25
C ASP A 130 5.33 -15.84 -8.11
N PHE A 131 5.58 -14.58 -7.69
CA PHE A 131 5.18 -13.43 -8.48
C PHE A 131 5.86 -13.42 -9.85
N PRO A 132 5.11 -13.21 -10.95
CA PRO A 132 5.72 -12.97 -12.24
C PRO A 132 6.64 -11.75 -12.18
N ILE A 133 7.89 -11.91 -12.63
CA ILE A 133 8.88 -10.82 -12.55
C ILE A 133 8.42 -9.58 -13.34
N GLY A 134 7.67 -9.75 -14.43
CA GLY A 134 7.11 -8.66 -15.21
C GLY A 134 6.09 -7.81 -14.44
N PHE A 135 5.29 -8.42 -13.54
CA PHE A 135 4.42 -7.67 -12.63
C PHE A 135 5.23 -6.77 -11.70
N LEU A 136 6.28 -7.32 -11.07
CA LEU A 136 7.18 -6.56 -10.22
C LEU A 136 7.91 -5.46 -10.99
N ALA A 137 8.35 -5.74 -12.21
CA ALA A 137 9.03 -4.79 -13.07
C ALA A 137 8.15 -3.58 -13.40
N ARG A 138 6.92 -3.81 -13.84
CA ARG A 138 5.95 -2.72 -14.09
C ARG A 138 5.66 -1.90 -12.83
N PHE A 139 5.51 -2.57 -11.71
CA PHE A 139 5.32 -1.87 -10.43
C PHE A 139 6.50 -0.95 -10.11
N PHE A 140 7.73 -1.45 -10.21
CA PHE A 140 8.94 -0.68 -9.92
C PHE A 140 9.14 0.47 -10.91
N ASP A 141 8.81 0.26 -12.19
CA ASP A 141 8.89 1.31 -13.21
C ASP A 141 7.87 2.42 -12.94
N ASN A 142 6.62 2.05 -12.72
CA ASN A 142 5.55 2.99 -12.41
C ASN A 142 5.89 3.87 -11.19
N HIS A 143 6.53 3.30 -10.18
CA HIS A 143 6.93 4.04 -8.97
C HIS A 143 8.30 4.75 -9.12
N GLY A 144 8.90 4.74 -10.32
CA GLY A 144 10.18 5.36 -10.59
C GLY A 144 11.35 4.72 -9.84
N MET A 145 11.22 3.46 -9.44
CA MET A 145 12.24 2.73 -8.68
C MET A 145 13.36 2.20 -9.57
N LEU A 146 13.08 1.94 -10.87
CA LEU A 146 14.06 1.46 -11.83
C LEU A 146 15.00 2.54 -12.37
N SER A 147 14.65 3.82 -12.22
CA SER A 147 15.41 4.93 -12.80
C SER A 147 16.01 5.83 -11.72
N LEU A 148 17.23 6.32 -11.98
CA LEU A 148 17.84 7.40 -11.21
C LEU A 148 17.42 8.79 -11.72
N ARG A 149 16.87 8.87 -12.92
CA ARG A 149 16.42 10.11 -13.55
C ARG A 149 14.91 10.08 -13.69
N ASN A 150 14.30 11.28 -13.69
CA ASN A 150 12.87 11.44 -13.92
C ASN A 150 11.97 10.69 -12.89
N ARG A 151 12.41 10.64 -11.62
CA ARG A 151 11.62 10.07 -10.53
C ARG A 151 10.38 10.91 -10.29
N PRO A 152 9.23 10.29 -9.93
CA PRO A 152 8.05 11.03 -9.55
C PRO A 152 8.31 11.93 -8.33
N HIS A 153 7.71 13.11 -8.33
CA HIS A 153 7.74 14.00 -7.18
C HIS A 153 6.67 13.57 -6.18
N TRP A 154 7.12 13.03 -5.06
CA TRP A 154 6.23 12.57 -4.01
C TRP A 154 5.62 13.74 -3.25
N ARG A 155 4.37 13.62 -2.89
CA ARG A 155 3.57 14.60 -2.16
C ARG A 155 2.79 13.91 -1.04
N THR A 156 2.34 14.71 -0.08
CA THR A 156 1.42 14.30 0.98
C THR A 156 0.32 15.35 1.12
N VAL A 157 -0.83 14.96 1.64
CA VAL A 157 -1.92 15.91 1.88
C VAL A 157 -1.54 16.87 3.00
N THR A 158 -1.65 18.17 2.77
CA THR A 158 -1.34 19.18 3.78
C THR A 158 -2.31 19.09 4.95
N GLY A 159 -1.81 18.87 6.15
CA GLY A 159 -2.65 18.69 7.34
C GLY A 159 -3.20 17.28 7.54
N GLY A 160 -2.74 16.31 6.71
CA GLY A 160 -3.11 14.90 6.79
C GLY A 160 -4.31 14.53 5.92
N SER A 161 -4.47 13.23 5.69
CA SER A 161 -5.48 12.68 4.77
C SER A 161 -6.92 12.98 5.19
N TRP A 162 -7.17 13.24 6.47
CA TRP A 162 -8.50 13.63 6.95
C TRP A 162 -9.07 14.85 6.24
N GLN A 163 -8.21 15.76 5.72
CA GLN A 163 -8.64 16.97 5.03
C GLN A 163 -9.50 16.68 3.80
N TYR A 164 -9.12 15.70 2.97
CA TYR A 164 -9.94 15.35 1.80
C TYR A 164 -11.17 14.53 2.20
N VAL A 165 -11.09 13.72 3.26
CA VAL A 165 -12.26 13.00 3.78
C VAL A 165 -13.32 13.96 4.25
N ASP A 166 -12.93 14.97 5.04
CA ASP A 166 -13.86 16.01 5.52
C ASP A 166 -14.48 16.78 4.34
N ALA A 167 -13.67 17.22 3.38
CA ALA A 167 -14.16 17.91 2.18
C ALA A 167 -15.15 17.04 1.37
N LEU A 168 -14.86 15.75 1.17
CA LEU A 168 -15.74 14.79 0.50
C LEU A 168 -17.08 14.63 1.21
N LEU A 169 -17.08 14.61 2.52
CA LEU A 169 -18.29 14.36 3.32
C LEU A 169 -19.20 15.58 3.46
N GLN A 170 -18.68 16.80 3.26
CA GLN A 170 -19.44 18.06 3.43
C GLN A 170 -20.79 18.07 2.69
N PRO A 171 -20.90 17.66 1.40
CA PRO A 171 -22.17 17.72 0.67
C PRO A 171 -23.28 16.83 1.24
N PHE A 172 -22.92 15.81 2.02
CA PHE A 172 -23.86 14.84 2.59
C PHE A 172 -23.62 14.55 4.08
N ALA A 173 -23.03 15.50 4.81
CA ALA A 173 -22.69 15.34 6.23
C ALA A 173 -23.88 14.82 7.09
N GLY A 174 -25.11 15.28 6.81
CA GLY A 174 -26.31 14.81 7.50
C GLY A 174 -26.77 13.38 7.14
N ARG A 175 -26.10 12.71 6.18
CA ARG A 175 -26.42 11.36 5.75
C ARG A 175 -25.34 10.34 6.12
N VAL A 176 -24.23 10.81 6.69
CA VAL A 176 -23.13 9.95 7.16
C VAL A 176 -23.48 9.40 8.54
N ARG A 177 -23.41 8.09 8.69
CA ARG A 177 -23.62 7.39 9.97
C ARG A 177 -22.33 6.69 10.36
N THR A 178 -21.69 7.18 11.38
CA THR A 178 -20.54 6.53 12.04
C THR A 178 -21.03 5.57 13.12
N ASN A 179 -20.18 4.63 13.54
CA ASN A 179 -20.51 3.59 14.53
C ASN A 179 -21.75 2.77 14.17
N SER A 180 -21.95 2.56 12.85
CA SER A 180 -23.10 1.84 12.31
C SER A 180 -22.62 0.74 11.35
N PRO A 181 -21.91 -0.30 11.87
CA PRO A 181 -21.42 -1.38 11.03
C PRO A 181 -22.60 -2.10 10.36
N VAL A 182 -22.50 -2.35 9.07
CA VAL A 182 -23.48 -3.11 8.31
C VAL A 182 -23.28 -4.59 8.60
N GLU A 183 -24.35 -5.26 9.02
CA GLU A 183 -24.34 -6.70 9.29
C GLU A 183 -24.86 -7.52 8.09
N LYS A 184 -25.81 -6.95 7.33
CA LYS A 184 -26.49 -7.72 6.31
C LYS A 184 -26.93 -6.87 5.14
N VAL A 185 -26.76 -7.42 3.94
CA VAL A 185 -27.30 -6.92 2.67
C VAL A 185 -28.16 -8.02 2.04
N GLU A 186 -29.43 -7.74 1.80
CA GLU A 186 -30.40 -8.65 1.16
C GLU A 186 -30.84 -8.04 -0.17
N ARG A 187 -30.94 -8.85 -1.20
CA ARG A 187 -31.27 -8.41 -2.57
C ARG A 187 -32.66 -8.90 -2.97
N PHE A 188 -33.41 -8.00 -3.58
CA PHE A 188 -34.75 -8.23 -4.08
C PHE A 188 -34.86 -7.79 -5.55
N GLU A 189 -35.88 -8.17 -6.26
CA GLU A 189 -36.05 -7.85 -7.70
C GLU A 189 -36.00 -6.33 -7.98
N GLY A 190 -36.57 -5.52 -7.10
CA GLY A 190 -36.70 -4.06 -7.30
C GLY A 190 -35.87 -3.19 -6.38
N HIS A 191 -35.19 -3.74 -5.36
CA HIS A 191 -34.49 -3.00 -4.33
C HIS A 191 -33.47 -3.86 -3.57
N VAL A 192 -32.68 -3.22 -2.74
CA VAL A 192 -31.83 -3.89 -1.74
C VAL A 192 -32.26 -3.45 -0.34
N GLN A 193 -32.01 -4.30 0.65
CA GLN A 193 -32.17 -3.96 2.06
C GLN A 193 -30.80 -4.02 2.75
N VAL A 194 -30.48 -2.97 3.49
CA VAL A 194 -29.23 -2.89 4.28
C VAL A 194 -29.61 -2.83 5.75
N THR A 195 -29.07 -3.72 6.55
CA THR A 195 -29.28 -3.77 7.99
C THR A 195 -27.99 -3.46 8.71
N ALA A 196 -27.97 -2.36 9.45
CA ALA A 196 -26.89 -2.04 10.37
C ALA A 196 -27.07 -2.75 11.73
N HIS A 197 -25.99 -2.91 12.47
CA HIS A 197 -26.01 -3.59 13.78
C HIS A 197 -27.04 -2.97 14.72
N GLY A 198 -27.94 -3.80 15.19
CA GLY A 198 -29.01 -3.39 16.12
C GLY A 198 -30.08 -2.46 15.53
N GLY A 199 -30.08 -2.27 14.19
CA GLY A 199 -31.07 -1.46 13.47
C GLY A 199 -32.10 -2.28 12.72
N ASP A 200 -33.11 -1.60 12.20
CA ASP A 200 -34.10 -2.19 11.28
C ASP A 200 -33.55 -2.17 9.84
N PRO A 201 -34.01 -3.09 8.96
CA PRO A 201 -33.67 -3.06 7.54
C PRO A 201 -34.13 -1.78 6.84
N GLU A 202 -33.24 -1.13 6.11
CA GLU A 202 -33.52 0.04 5.31
C GLU A 202 -33.48 -0.29 3.81
N VAL A 203 -34.39 0.28 3.04
CA VAL A 203 -34.57 0.01 1.59
C VAL A 203 -33.81 1.04 0.77
N PHE A 204 -33.07 0.56 -0.24
CA PHE A 204 -32.33 1.38 -1.20
C PHE A 204 -32.50 0.84 -2.62
N ASP A 205 -32.32 1.70 -3.62
CA ASP A 205 -32.35 1.30 -5.03
C ASP A 205 -31.12 0.47 -5.40
N GLU A 206 -29.94 0.85 -4.90
CA GLU A 206 -28.63 0.24 -5.16
C GLU A 206 -27.78 0.28 -3.89
N VAL A 207 -26.83 -0.65 -3.77
CA VAL A 207 -25.82 -0.64 -2.70
C VAL A 207 -24.42 -0.68 -3.30
N ILE A 208 -23.53 0.15 -2.77
CA ILE A 208 -22.09 0.13 -3.06
C ILE A 208 -21.37 -0.35 -1.81
N ILE A 209 -20.72 -1.50 -1.91
CA ILE A 209 -19.91 -2.07 -0.82
C ILE A 209 -18.45 -1.68 -1.06
N ALA A 210 -17.92 -0.84 -0.17
CA ALA A 210 -16.57 -0.29 -0.26
C ALA A 210 -15.65 -0.78 0.89
N THR A 211 -15.99 -1.91 1.50
CA THR A 211 -15.19 -2.60 2.51
C THR A 211 -14.18 -3.55 1.87
N HIS A 212 -13.39 -4.28 2.68
CA HIS A 212 -12.60 -5.40 2.17
C HIS A 212 -13.51 -6.44 1.49
N SER A 213 -12.96 -7.22 0.55
CA SER A 213 -13.75 -8.21 -0.20
C SER A 213 -14.31 -9.34 0.67
N ASP A 214 -13.56 -9.79 1.67
CA ASP A 214 -13.99 -10.78 2.66
C ASP A 214 -15.14 -10.26 3.53
N GLN A 215 -15.04 -9.00 3.97
CA GLN A 215 -16.12 -8.31 4.68
C GLN A 215 -17.35 -8.12 3.80
N ALA A 216 -17.13 -7.71 2.53
CA ALA A 216 -18.23 -7.59 1.55
C ALA A 216 -18.96 -8.92 1.40
N LEU A 217 -18.22 -10.01 1.22
CA LEU A 217 -18.81 -11.36 1.08
C LEU A 217 -19.58 -11.77 2.34
N SER A 218 -19.07 -11.46 3.52
CA SER A 218 -19.70 -11.81 4.80
C SER A 218 -21.02 -11.09 5.05
N MET A 219 -21.20 -9.88 4.51
CA MET A 219 -22.43 -9.10 4.65
C MET A 219 -23.56 -9.58 3.73
N LEU A 220 -23.27 -10.27 2.63
CA LEU A 220 -24.28 -10.74 1.68
C LEU A 220 -25.09 -11.90 2.27
N ALA A 221 -26.38 -11.75 2.33
CA ALA A 221 -27.29 -12.82 2.80
C ALA A 221 -27.38 -13.98 1.81
N ASP A 222 -27.24 -13.68 0.52
CA ASP A 222 -27.48 -14.56 -0.61
C ASP A 222 -26.38 -14.46 -1.69
N PRO A 223 -25.09 -14.60 -1.32
CA PRO A 223 -24.02 -14.42 -2.28
C PRO A 223 -24.12 -15.46 -3.42
N THR A 224 -23.93 -14.99 -4.65
CA THR A 224 -23.86 -15.84 -5.84
C THR A 224 -22.57 -16.67 -5.82
N GLU A 225 -22.49 -17.69 -6.68
CA GLU A 225 -21.25 -18.48 -6.83
C GLU A 225 -20.10 -17.60 -7.35
N ALA A 226 -20.36 -16.74 -8.33
CA ALA A 226 -19.35 -15.79 -8.83
C ALA A 226 -18.84 -14.85 -7.74
N GLU A 227 -19.71 -14.33 -6.86
CA GLU A 227 -19.28 -13.48 -5.74
C GLU A 227 -18.42 -14.25 -4.74
N ARG A 228 -18.75 -15.49 -4.42
CA ARG A 228 -17.93 -16.34 -3.55
C ARG A 228 -16.54 -16.60 -4.15
N GLU A 229 -16.49 -16.90 -5.44
CA GLU A 229 -15.22 -17.13 -6.13
C GLU A 229 -14.39 -15.85 -6.21
N VAL A 230 -14.96 -14.75 -6.70
CA VAL A 230 -14.22 -13.51 -6.99
C VAL A 230 -13.83 -12.78 -5.70
N LEU A 231 -14.76 -12.54 -4.78
CA LEU A 231 -14.47 -11.84 -3.52
C LEU A 231 -13.64 -12.71 -2.58
N GLY A 232 -13.89 -14.03 -2.58
CA GLY A 232 -13.17 -14.99 -1.73
C GLY A 232 -11.74 -15.30 -2.17
N ALA A 233 -11.39 -15.02 -3.45
CA ALA A 233 -10.02 -15.19 -3.94
C ALA A 233 -9.03 -14.15 -3.40
N ILE A 234 -9.52 -13.07 -2.80
CA ILE A 234 -8.69 -11.98 -2.27
C ILE A 234 -8.51 -12.20 -0.76
N ALA A 235 -7.38 -12.76 -0.38
CA ALA A 235 -7.02 -12.96 1.02
C ALA A 235 -6.46 -11.66 1.63
N TYR A 236 -6.52 -11.58 2.96
CA TYR A 236 -5.98 -10.44 3.71
C TYR A 236 -4.98 -10.88 4.76
N GLN A 237 -3.85 -10.19 4.81
CA GLN A 237 -2.81 -10.36 5.81
C GLN A 237 -3.02 -9.34 6.93
N PRO A 238 -3.27 -9.77 8.18
CA PRO A 238 -3.27 -8.87 9.33
C PRO A 238 -1.90 -8.23 9.55
N ASN A 239 -1.91 -6.93 9.87
CA ASN A 239 -0.71 -6.16 10.19
C ASN A 239 -1.03 -5.19 11.32
N GLU A 240 -0.40 -5.36 12.47
CA GLU A 240 -0.50 -4.41 13.57
C GLU A 240 0.37 -3.18 13.27
N ALA A 241 -0.23 -2.00 13.27
CA ALA A 241 0.45 -0.73 13.13
C ALA A 241 0.44 0.04 14.45
N VAL A 242 1.59 0.53 14.88
CA VAL A 242 1.71 1.32 16.12
C VAL A 242 2.22 2.71 15.78
N LEU A 243 1.44 3.74 16.13
CA LEU A 243 1.89 5.12 16.14
C LEU A 243 2.63 5.37 17.46
N HIS A 244 3.86 5.82 17.41
CA HIS A 244 4.71 6.02 18.59
C HIS A 244 5.76 7.11 18.39
N THR A 245 6.51 7.41 19.46
CA THR A 245 7.62 8.38 19.47
C THR A 245 8.94 7.73 19.86
N ASP A 246 9.07 6.43 19.75
CA ASP A 246 10.29 5.71 20.10
C ASP A 246 11.29 5.69 18.93
N GLU A 247 12.33 6.55 19.04
CA GLU A 247 13.41 6.63 18.04
C GLU A 247 14.35 5.42 18.06
N SER A 248 14.28 4.55 19.09
CA SER A 248 15.17 3.39 19.19
C SER A 248 14.93 2.36 18.08
N LEU A 249 13.76 2.39 17.44
CA LEU A 249 13.40 1.58 16.27
C LEU A 249 14.06 2.10 14.98
N MET A 250 14.53 3.35 14.96
CA MET A 250 15.21 3.89 13.79
C MET A 250 16.66 3.35 13.69
N PRO A 251 17.27 3.32 12.48
CA PRO A 251 18.65 2.90 12.34
C PRO A 251 19.58 3.67 13.29
N LYS A 252 20.65 3.01 13.79
CA LYS A 252 21.57 3.61 14.77
C LYS A 252 22.21 4.90 14.28
N ARG A 253 22.53 4.97 12.98
CA ARG A 253 23.14 6.15 12.38
C ARG A 253 22.09 7.02 11.72
N ARG A 254 22.00 8.28 12.13
CA ARG A 254 21.07 9.26 11.54
C ARG A 254 21.19 9.35 10.01
N GLY A 255 22.39 9.13 9.44
CA GLY A 255 22.61 9.08 7.98
C GLY A 255 21.91 7.91 7.28
N ALA A 256 21.58 6.84 7.99
CA ALA A 256 20.84 5.70 7.47
C ALA A 256 19.31 5.84 7.62
N TRP A 257 18.83 6.87 8.30
CA TRP A 257 17.41 7.12 8.45
C TRP A 257 16.77 7.41 7.09
N ALA A 258 15.70 6.72 6.81
CA ALA A 258 14.90 6.87 5.60
C ALA A 258 13.44 7.11 5.97
N SER A 259 12.63 7.41 4.98
CA SER A 259 11.17 7.49 5.17
C SER A 259 10.57 6.14 5.51
N TRP A 260 11.08 5.09 4.89
CA TRP A 260 10.76 3.69 5.14
C TRP A 260 12.01 2.98 5.65
N ASN A 261 11.98 2.48 6.89
CA ASN A 261 13.11 1.80 7.52
C ASN A 261 12.72 0.34 7.77
N VAL A 262 13.19 -0.57 6.90
CA VAL A 262 12.91 -2.01 7.00
C VAL A 262 13.87 -2.65 7.98
N HIS A 263 13.33 -3.50 8.84
CA HIS A 263 14.07 -4.24 9.85
C HIS A 263 14.36 -5.66 9.39
N LEU A 264 15.64 -6.03 9.34
CA LEU A 264 16.05 -7.41 9.18
C LEU A 264 16.11 -8.06 10.55
N LEU A 265 15.17 -8.93 10.84
CA LEU A 265 15.09 -9.64 12.12
C LEU A 265 15.93 -10.93 12.08
N ASP A 266 16.58 -11.28 13.19
CA ASP A 266 17.29 -12.57 13.32
C ASP A 266 16.33 -13.76 13.21
N GLU A 267 15.14 -13.60 13.76
CA GLU A 267 14.05 -14.58 13.66
C GLU A 267 12.91 -13.92 12.88
N PRO A 268 12.77 -14.22 11.57
CA PRO A 268 11.71 -13.70 10.77
C PRO A 268 10.34 -14.15 11.28
N THR A 269 9.43 -13.20 11.45
CA THR A 269 8.05 -13.48 11.91
C THR A 269 7.12 -13.92 10.76
N GLY A 270 7.61 -13.98 9.53
CA GLY A 270 6.79 -14.16 8.33
C GLY A 270 6.01 -12.90 7.94
N LEU A 271 6.16 -11.81 8.68
CA LEU A 271 5.51 -10.53 8.44
C LEU A 271 6.54 -9.44 8.14
N THR A 272 6.13 -8.43 7.40
CA THR A 272 6.97 -7.25 7.18
C THR A 272 7.17 -6.47 8.46
N SER A 273 8.42 -6.19 8.80
CA SER A 273 8.81 -5.35 9.93
C SER A 273 9.40 -4.05 9.39
N LEU A 274 8.68 -2.94 9.59
CA LEU A 274 8.97 -1.66 8.97
C LEU A 274 8.62 -0.52 9.91
N THR A 275 9.48 0.50 9.99
CA THR A 275 9.20 1.77 10.68
C THR A 275 9.18 2.92 9.68
N TYR A 276 8.06 3.60 9.58
CA TYR A 276 7.89 4.84 8.83
C TYR A 276 8.35 6.05 9.65
N ASP A 277 9.17 6.91 9.05
CA ASP A 277 9.54 8.24 9.58
C ASP A 277 8.46 9.25 9.14
N MET A 278 7.49 9.51 10.00
CA MET A 278 6.36 10.37 9.66
C MET A 278 6.76 11.83 9.51
N ASN A 279 7.83 12.27 10.21
CA ASN A 279 8.32 13.63 10.07
C ASN A 279 8.86 13.89 8.65
N ARG A 280 9.48 12.88 8.02
CA ARG A 280 9.93 12.95 6.63
C ARG A 280 8.77 12.83 5.65
N LEU A 281 7.89 11.83 5.85
CA LEU A 281 6.79 11.53 4.93
C LEU A 281 5.76 12.65 4.89
N GLN A 282 5.37 13.21 6.03
CA GLN A 282 4.40 14.30 6.11
C GLN A 282 5.03 15.68 6.23
N SER A 283 6.36 15.81 6.09
CA SER A 283 7.09 17.09 6.21
C SER A 283 6.72 17.86 7.49
N LEU A 284 6.66 17.16 8.64
CA LEU A 284 6.27 17.73 9.91
C LEU A 284 7.37 18.65 10.45
N THR A 285 6.96 19.84 10.88
CA THR A 285 7.86 20.84 11.49
C THR A 285 7.77 20.80 13.02
N CYS A 286 8.22 19.70 13.64
CA CYS A 286 8.22 19.54 15.09
C CYS A 286 9.51 18.85 15.56
N GLU A 287 9.88 19.08 16.82
CA GLU A 287 11.09 18.47 17.42
C GLU A 287 10.89 16.98 17.74
N ARG A 288 9.64 16.58 18.02
CA ARG A 288 9.31 15.20 18.35
C ARG A 288 9.31 14.34 17.10
N GLN A 289 10.00 13.20 17.18
CA GLN A 289 9.93 12.19 16.13
C GLN A 289 8.64 11.39 16.26
N PHE A 290 7.88 11.30 15.17
CA PHE A 290 6.74 10.40 15.05
C PHE A 290 7.09 9.24 14.12
N CYS A 291 6.77 8.05 14.57
CA CYS A 291 6.97 6.81 13.83
C CYS A 291 5.67 6.02 13.75
N VAL A 292 5.50 5.32 12.63
CA VAL A 292 4.51 4.25 12.52
C VAL A 292 5.27 2.97 12.24
N THR A 293 5.13 1.99 13.13
CA THR A 293 5.86 0.71 13.02
C THR A 293 4.89 -0.45 12.81
N LEU A 294 5.19 -1.30 11.85
CA LEU A 294 4.41 -2.50 11.56
C LEU A 294 5.03 -3.73 12.22
N ASN A 295 4.20 -4.53 12.89
CA ASN A 295 4.48 -5.89 13.37
C ASN A 295 5.69 -6.01 14.33
N MET A 296 5.95 -4.97 15.12
CA MET A 296 7.05 -4.95 16.10
C MET A 296 6.65 -4.31 17.44
N THR A 297 5.42 -4.42 17.82
CA THR A 297 4.86 -3.78 19.04
C THR A 297 5.65 -4.08 20.29
N ASP A 298 6.09 -5.32 20.45
CA ASP A 298 6.87 -5.76 21.63
C ASP A 298 8.25 -5.10 21.75
N ARG A 299 8.73 -4.44 20.68
CA ARG A 299 10.02 -3.73 20.66
C ARG A 299 9.90 -2.24 20.93
N ILE A 300 8.67 -1.73 20.97
CA ILE A 300 8.40 -0.31 21.22
C ILE A 300 8.29 -0.10 22.72
N ASP A 301 8.94 0.93 23.24
CA ASP A 301 8.78 1.38 24.61
C ASP A 301 7.29 1.69 24.87
N PRO A 302 6.61 0.98 25.79
CA PRO A 302 5.18 1.18 26.05
C PRO A 302 4.80 2.61 26.41
N ASP A 303 5.69 3.35 27.07
CA ASP A 303 5.44 4.74 27.48
C ASP A 303 5.49 5.73 26.29
N LYS A 304 5.94 5.27 25.12
CA LYS A 304 6.03 6.06 23.89
C LYS A 304 4.97 5.70 22.86
N VAL A 305 4.15 4.69 23.13
CA VAL A 305 3.03 4.31 22.27
C VAL A 305 1.94 5.39 22.37
N ILE A 306 1.43 5.81 21.21
CA ILE A 306 0.32 6.76 21.11
C ILE A 306 -0.95 5.99 20.77
N GLU A 307 -0.92 5.13 19.74
CA GLU A 307 -2.08 4.39 19.26
C GLU A 307 -1.65 3.05 18.64
N LYS A 308 -2.49 2.03 18.78
CA LYS A 308 -2.35 0.73 18.12
C LYS A 308 -3.53 0.52 17.22
N ILE A 309 -3.28 0.08 15.99
CA ILE A 309 -4.27 -0.06 14.94
C ILE A 309 -4.08 -1.41 14.26
N ASP A 310 -5.13 -2.22 14.23
CA ASP A 310 -5.14 -3.47 13.48
C ASP A 310 -5.58 -3.21 12.04
N TYR A 311 -4.63 -3.31 11.12
CA TYR A 311 -4.88 -3.26 9.69
C TYR A 311 -4.86 -4.66 9.07
N ALA A 312 -5.47 -4.78 7.92
CA ALA A 312 -5.34 -5.94 7.07
C ALA A 312 -5.08 -5.49 5.62
N HIS A 313 -4.05 -6.05 5.02
CA HIS A 313 -3.66 -5.72 3.65
C HIS A 313 -4.04 -6.86 2.70
N PRO A 314 -4.58 -6.55 1.49
CA PRO A 314 -4.86 -7.58 0.50
C PRO A 314 -3.56 -8.26 0.06
N VAL A 315 -3.62 -9.57 -0.08
CA VAL A 315 -2.52 -10.40 -0.56
C VAL A 315 -2.72 -10.65 -2.05
N PHE A 316 -1.73 -10.26 -2.85
CA PHE A 316 -1.79 -10.43 -4.30
C PHE A 316 -1.16 -11.77 -4.67
N THR A 317 -1.99 -12.70 -5.12
CA THR A 317 -1.61 -14.01 -5.67
C THR A 317 -2.04 -14.08 -7.14
N PRO A 318 -1.59 -15.08 -7.91
CA PRO A 318 -2.11 -15.30 -9.26
C PRO A 318 -3.65 -15.40 -9.31
N GLU A 319 -4.25 -16.03 -8.31
CA GLU A 319 -5.71 -16.15 -8.18
C GLU A 319 -6.38 -14.79 -7.92
N THR A 320 -5.76 -13.94 -7.10
CA THR A 320 -6.24 -12.57 -6.88
C THR A 320 -6.22 -11.76 -8.16
N LEU A 321 -5.16 -11.85 -8.98
CA LEU A 321 -5.07 -11.15 -10.27
C LEU A 321 -6.16 -11.62 -11.24
N ILE A 322 -6.43 -12.92 -11.31
CA ILE A 322 -7.54 -13.46 -12.11
C ILE A 322 -8.88 -12.94 -11.60
N ALA A 323 -9.09 -12.89 -10.28
CA ALA A 323 -10.34 -12.40 -9.69
C ALA A 323 -10.56 -10.91 -9.98
N GLN A 324 -9.51 -10.09 -10.00
CA GLN A 324 -9.61 -8.67 -10.34
C GLN A 324 -10.19 -8.43 -11.75
N ASP A 325 -9.81 -9.25 -12.72
CA ASP A 325 -10.31 -9.17 -14.10
C ASP A 325 -11.80 -9.56 -14.22
N ARG A 326 -12.32 -10.33 -13.26
CA ARG A 326 -13.71 -10.79 -13.20
C ARG A 326 -14.66 -9.83 -12.49
N TRP A 327 -14.22 -8.62 -12.14
CA TRP A 327 -15.05 -7.62 -11.43
C TRP A 327 -16.42 -7.39 -12.07
N GLN A 328 -16.50 -7.36 -13.41
CA GLN A 328 -17.74 -7.13 -14.16
C GLN A 328 -18.76 -8.27 -14.02
N GLU A 329 -18.33 -9.46 -13.61
CA GLU A 329 -19.23 -10.60 -13.41
C GLU A 329 -20.12 -10.41 -12.18
N ILE A 330 -19.67 -9.58 -11.21
CA ILE A 330 -20.34 -9.40 -9.93
C ILE A 330 -20.83 -7.97 -9.68
N SER A 331 -20.13 -6.94 -10.16
CA SER A 331 -20.52 -5.55 -9.90
C SER A 331 -21.66 -5.11 -10.80
N GLY A 332 -22.73 -4.60 -10.21
CA GLY A 332 -24.00 -4.24 -10.86
C GLY A 332 -25.01 -5.40 -10.93
N VAL A 333 -24.63 -6.60 -10.50
CA VAL A 333 -25.55 -7.73 -10.41
C VAL A 333 -26.37 -7.64 -9.13
N GLY A 334 -27.68 -7.82 -9.25
CA GLY A 334 -28.59 -7.73 -8.10
C GLY A 334 -28.52 -6.38 -7.38
N ARG A 335 -28.29 -5.28 -8.10
CA ARG A 335 -28.22 -3.91 -7.55
C ARG A 335 -27.09 -3.71 -6.55
N THR A 336 -26.04 -4.51 -6.65
CA THR A 336 -24.90 -4.51 -5.73
C THR A 336 -23.61 -4.21 -6.50
N HIS A 337 -22.86 -3.22 -6.03
CA HIS A 337 -21.61 -2.78 -6.64
C HIS A 337 -20.46 -2.90 -5.64
N TYR A 338 -19.27 -3.16 -6.16
CA TYR A 338 -18.07 -3.36 -5.34
C TYR A 338 -16.97 -2.41 -5.75
N CYS A 339 -16.40 -1.68 -4.78
CA CYS A 339 -15.22 -0.86 -4.96
C CYS A 339 -14.23 -1.06 -3.80
N GLY A 340 -12.97 -0.72 -4.05
CA GLY A 340 -11.89 -0.85 -3.09
C GLY A 340 -10.54 -0.91 -3.79
N ALA A 341 -9.47 -0.59 -3.08
CA ALA A 341 -8.11 -0.58 -3.63
C ALA A 341 -7.63 -1.97 -4.07
N TYR A 342 -8.18 -3.02 -3.49
CA TYR A 342 -7.87 -4.42 -3.81
C TYR A 342 -8.24 -4.85 -5.24
N TRP A 343 -9.02 -4.05 -5.96
CA TRP A 343 -9.34 -4.31 -7.38
C TRP A 343 -8.19 -3.98 -8.35
N ARG A 344 -7.03 -3.50 -7.84
CA ARG A 344 -5.79 -3.29 -8.58
C ARG A 344 -4.58 -3.57 -7.66
N ASN A 345 -3.69 -2.61 -7.45
CA ASN A 345 -2.44 -2.81 -6.71
C ASN A 345 -2.53 -2.52 -5.20
N GLY A 346 -3.69 -2.13 -4.69
CA GLY A 346 -3.90 -1.85 -3.26
C GLY A 346 -3.53 -0.43 -2.82
N PHE A 347 -3.28 0.48 -3.76
CA PHE A 347 -2.91 1.86 -3.46
C PHE A 347 -4.10 2.82 -3.49
N HIS A 348 -3.87 4.04 -3.05
CA HIS A 348 -4.93 5.06 -2.94
C HIS A 348 -5.58 5.42 -4.27
N GLU A 349 -4.77 5.50 -5.34
CA GLU A 349 -5.28 5.66 -6.71
C GLU A 349 -6.24 4.54 -7.09
N ASP A 350 -5.92 3.32 -6.68
CA ASP A 350 -6.74 2.15 -7.02
C ASP A 350 -8.10 2.21 -6.33
N GLY A 351 -8.14 2.73 -5.10
CA GLY A 351 -9.39 3.02 -4.39
C GLY A 351 -10.21 4.09 -5.10
N ALA A 352 -9.57 5.23 -5.45
CA ALA A 352 -10.23 6.33 -6.17
C ALA A 352 -10.74 5.87 -7.54
N PHE A 353 -9.90 5.18 -8.32
CA PHE A 353 -10.26 4.61 -9.61
C PHE A 353 -11.46 3.65 -9.49
N SER A 354 -11.44 2.76 -8.50
CA SER A 354 -12.49 1.78 -8.26
C SER A 354 -13.84 2.46 -7.93
N GLY A 355 -13.81 3.50 -7.08
CA GLY A 355 -15.00 4.30 -6.79
C GLY A 355 -15.55 5.02 -8.02
N MET A 356 -14.69 5.67 -8.82
CA MET A 356 -15.07 6.33 -10.06
C MET A 356 -15.63 5.34 -11.10
N ARG A 357 -15.09 4.12 -11.16
CA ARG A 357 -15.60 3.04 -12.04
C ARG A 357 -17.03 2.67 -11.67
N VAL A 358 -17.34 2.49 -10.39
CA VAL A 358 -18.70 2.22 -9.92
C VAL A 358 -19.62 3.41 -10.18
N ALA A 359 -19.17 4.63 -9.91
CA ALA A 359 -19.95 5.84 -10.19
C ALA A 359 -20.28 5.97 -11.69
N SER A 360 -19.32 5.67 -12.58
CA SER A 360 -19.59 5.62 -14.04
C SER A 360 -20.61 4.54 -14.43
N GLN A 361 -20.57 3.39 -13.79
CA GLN A 361 -21.51 2.31 -14.04
C GLN A 361 -22.95 2.70 -13.66
N ILE A 362 -23.11 3.37 -12.54
CA ILE A 362 -24.44 3.78 -12.03
C ILE A 362 -24.98 5.00 -12.80
N SER A 363 -24.16 6.02 -13.06
CA SER A 363 -24.60 7.25 -13.72
C SER A 363 -24.74 7.10 -15.24
N GLY A 364 -24.05 6.15 -15.86
CA GLY A 364 -23.91 6.03 -17.31
C GLY A 364 -22.97 7.07 -17.93
N GLU A 365 -22.30 7.90 -17.12
CA GLU A 365 -21.33 8.90 -17.55
C GLU A 365 -19.90 8.42 -17.27
N LEU A 366 -18.95 8.68 -18.18
CA LEU A 366 -17.55 8.29 -18.00
C LEU A 366 -16.88 9.24 -16.99
N MET A 367 -16.62 8.75 -15.78
CA MET A 367 -15.96 9.50 -14.70
C MET A 367 -14.47 9.13 -14.52
N LEU A 368 -14.01 8.11 -15.26
CA LEU A 368 -12.62 7.67 -15.18
C LEU A 368 -11.69 8.68 -15.84
N PRO A 369 -10.50 8.94 -15.28
CA PRO A 369 -9.45 9.67 -15.98
C PRO A 369 -9.06 8.89 -17.25
N ALA A 370 -8.70 9.62 -18.32
CA ALA A 370 -8.13 8.98 -19.50
C ALA A 370 -6.87 8.24 -19.08
N VAL A 371 -6.83 6.93 -19.28
CA VAL A 371 -5.62 6.12 -19.10
C VAL A 371 -4.79 6.32 -20.36
N GLU A 372 -3.69 7.08 -20.27
CA GLU A 372 -2.67 7.14 -21.31
C GLU A 372 -1.77 5.91 -21.28
#